data_a4f93be6e2399d7b9b1df5c670e5e388
#
_entry.id   a4f93be6e2399d7b9b1df5c670e5e388
#
_cell.length_a   1.000
_cell.length_b   1.000
_cell.length_c   1.000
_cell.angle_alpha   90.00
_cell.angle_beta   90.00
_cell.angle_gamma   90.00
#
_symmetry.space_group_name_H-M   'P 1'
#
loop_
_entity.id
_entity.type
_entity.pdbx_description
1 polymer ?
#
loop_
_entity_poly.entity_id
_entity_poly.type
_entity_poly.pdbx_seq_one_letter_code
_entity_poly.pdbx_strand_id
1 'polypeptide(L)'
;MTNNAIEPSEYSICRHFVAYSGVKLPLKLVNQLEQADMGHRNTFFRGYYDDQDRLLVCQKVVYGEIEFEHRYEYDELGSLQRAVITEANEEPKILRFDPKGKPMAE
;
A
#
# COMPACT_ATOMS: atom_id res chain seq x y z
N MET A 1 -19.79 6.36 11.64
CA MET A 1 -19.09 6.23 11.45
C MET A 1 -18.49 6.48 10.85
N THR A 2 -18.15 6.88 10.63
CA THR A 2 -17.58 6.73 9.98
C THR A 2 -16.37 6.82 10.02
N ASN A 3 -15.91 6.27 9.78
CA ASN A 3 -14.63 5.96 9.75
C ASN A 3 -13.99 6.57 8.61
N ASN A 4 -12.99 7.26 8.77
CA ASN A 4 -12.27 7.82 7.70
C ASN A 4 -11.31 6.87 7.09
N ALA A 5 -11.14 5.74 7.72
CA ALA A 5 -10.26 4.77 7.14
C ALA A 5 -10.96 4.19 5.94
N ILE A 6 -10.24 4.05 4.89
CA ILE A 6 -10.77 3.45 3.70
C ILE A 6 -10.80 1.97 3.91
N GLU A 7 -11.98 1.40 3.73
CA GLU A 7 -12.12 -0.05 3.85
C GLU A 7 -11.53 -0.69 2.62
N PRO A 8 -10.55 -1.57 2.76
CA PRO A 8 -9.99 -2.20 1.57
C PRO A 8 -11.02 -2.89 0.70
N SER A 9 -12.06 -3.41 1.31
CA SER A 9 -13.10 -4.10 0.53
C SER A 9 -13.88 -3.15 -0.37
N GLU A 10 -13.80 -1.85 -0.14
CA GLU A 10 -14.48 -0.89 -0.99
C GLU A 10 -13.68 -0.59 -2.25
N TYR A 11 -12.42 -0.96 -2.26
CA TYR A 11 -11.65 -0.85 -3.46
C TYR A 11 -11.69 -2.19 -4.10
N SER A 12 -12.17 -2.25 -5.18
CA SER A 12 -12.56 -3.44 -5.80
C SER A 12 -11.48 -4.42 -6.12
N ILE A 13 -10.23 -4.04 -6.13
CA ILE A 13 -9.20 -4.92 -6.65
C ILE A 13 -8.15 -5.18 -5.60
N CYS A 14 -8.05 -6.45 -5.18
CA CYS A 14 -7.04 -6.88 -4.23
C CYS A 14 -6.15 -7.89 -4.95
N ARG A 15 -4.84 -7.65 -4.92
CA ARG A 15 -3.87 -8.54 -5.57
C ARG A 15 -2.77 -8.88 -4.60
N HIS A 16 -2.16 -10.04 -4.82
CA HIS A 16 -1.09 -10.53 -3.96
C HIS A 16 0.19 -10.68 -4.76
N PHE A 17 1.33 -10.41 -4.13
CA PHE A 17 2.61 -10.37 -4.82
C PHE A 17 3.71 -10.98 -3.98
N VAL A 18 4.78 -11.39 -4.66
CA VAL A 18 5.95 -11.96 -3.99
C VAL A 18 6.81 -10.87 -3.36
N ALA A 19 6.94 -9.71 -4.02
CA ALA A 19 7.92 -8.73 -3.61
C ALA A 19 7.52 -7.34 -4.10
N TYR A 20 8.37 -6.38 -3.78
CA TYR A 20 8.23 -5.05 -4.35
C TYR A 20 9.59 -4.61 -4.89
N SER A 21 9.60 -3.62 -5.75
CA SER A 21 10.83 -3.08 -6.30
C SER A 21 10.87 -1.57 -6.12
N GLY A 22 12.06 -1.02 -6.16
CA GLY A 22 12.24 0.42 -6.06
C GLY A 22 12.31 0.89 -4.63
N VAL A 23 12.75 2.13 -4.46
CA VAL A 23 12.85 2.73 -3.14
C VAL A 23 11.94 3.93 -3.00
N LYS A 24 11.31 4.34 -4.11
CA LYS A 24 10.40 5.49 -4.08
C LYS A 24 9.00 5.03 -3.74
N LEU A 25 8.25 5.92 -3.13
CA LEU A 25 6.84 5.66 -2.88
C LEU A 25 6.02 6.20 -4.04
N PRO A 26 4.93 5.58 -4.39
CA PRO A 26 4.40 4.36 -3.77
C PRO A 26 5.24 3.16 -4.17
N LEU A 27 5.25 2.15 -3.32
CA LEU A 27 5.97 0.93 -3.63
C LEU A 27 5.39 0.29 -4.88
N LYS A 28 6.23 -0.37 -5.64
CA LYS A 28 5.79 -1.07 -6.82
C LYS A 28 5.81 -2.56 -6.52
N LEU A 29 4.63 -3.17 -6.45
CA LEU A 29 4.53 -4.59 -6.15
C LEU A 29 4.77 -5.38 -7.41
N VAL A 30 5.52 -6.46 -7.30
CA VAL A 30 5.94 -7.24 -8.47
C VAL A 30 5.76 -8.73 -8.22
N ASN A 31 5.64 -9.48 -9.31
CA ASN A 31 5.51 -10.94 -9.30
C ASN A 31 4.22 -11.35 -8.63
N GLN A 32 3.12 -11.07 -9.32
CA GLN A 32 1.79 -11.37 -8.80
C GLN A 32 1.62 -12.85 -8.54
N LEU A 33 0.98 -13.18 -7.42
CA LEU A 33 0.70 -14.54 -7.02
C LEU A 33 -0.71 -14.92 -7.39
N GLU A 34 -0.87 -16.16 -7.84
CA GLU A 34 -2.18 -16.69 -8.10
C GLU A 34 -2.77 -17.24 -6.82
N GLN A 35 -4.09 -17.36 -6.80
CA GLN A 35 -4.78 -17.88 -5.63
C GLN A 35 -4.20 -19.22 -5.19
N ALA A 36 -3.84 -20.06 -6.15
CA ALA A 36 -3.35 -21.39 -5.83
C ALA A 36 -2.00 -21.36 -5.13
N ASP A 37 -1.24 -20.28 -5.30
CA ASP A 37 0.09 -20.20 -4.70
C ASP A 37 0.08 -19.66 -3.30
N MET A 38 -1.04 -19.08 -2.87
CA MET A 38 -1.10 -18.40 -1.57
C MET A 38 -0.97 -19.37 -0.41
N GLY A 39 -1.48 -20.56 -0.55
CA GLY A 39 -1.48 -21.51 0.56
C GLY A 39 -0.12 -22.02 0.93
N HIS A 40 0.88 -21.77 0.10
CA HIS A 40 2.22 -22.27 0.35
C HIS A 40 3.18 -21.19 0.78
N ARG A 41 2.66 -19.99 1.06
CA ARG A 41 3.55 -18.88 1.38
C ARG A 41 3.24 -18.32 2.75
N ASN A 42 4.28 -18.07 3.52
CA ASN A 42 4.14 -17.44 4.82
C ASN A 42 4.33 -15.94 4.74
N THR A 43 4.90 -15.44 3.65
CA THR A 43 5.20 -14.03 3.48
C THR A 43 4.77 -13.62 2.08
N PHE A 44 4.02 -12.54 2.00
CA PHE A 44 3.63 -11.98 0.71
C PHE A 44 3.23 -10.52 0.90
N PHE A 45 3.06 -9.82 -0.22
CA PHE A 45 2.59 -8.45 -0.21
C PHE A 45 1.18 -8.42 -0.78
N ARG A 46 0.35 -7.59 -0.18
CA ARG A 46 -1.05 -7.46 -0.60
C ARG A 46 -1.29 -6.02 -0.99
N GLY A 47 -1.86 -5.80 -2.16
CA GLY A 47 -2.15 -4.47 -2.66
C GLY A 47 -3.61 -4.31 -2.96
N TYR A 48 -4.16 -3.16 -2.58
CA TYR A 48 -5.54 -2.79 -2.90
C TYR A 48 -5.47 -1.62 -3.88
N TYR A 49 -6.17 -1.76 -4.99
CA TYR A 49 -6.09 -0.81 -6.10
C TYR A 49 -7.45 -0.18 -6.37
N ASP A 50 -7.43 1.05 -6.86
CA ASP A 50 -8.68 1.69 -7.28
C ASP A 50 -8.97 1.30 -8.73
N ASP A 51 -10.04 1.87 -9.28
CA ASP A 51 -10.46 1.52 -10.64
C ASP A 51 -9.55 2.11 -11.71
N GLN A 52 -8.59 2.93 -11.33
CA GLN A 52 -7.58 3.44 -12.25
C GLN A 52 -6.25 2.72 -12.06
N ASP A 53 -6.29 1.61 -11.33
CA ASP A 53 -5.13 0.76 -11.13
C ASP A 53 -4.03 1.43 -10.31
N ARG A 54 -4.40 2.37 -9.45
CA ARG A 54 -3.44 3.01 -8.56
C ARG A 54 -3.44 2.27 -7.22
N LEU A 55 -2.26 2.07 -6.66
CA LEU A 55 -2.12 1.37 -5.39
C LEU A 55 -2.54 2.29 -4.26
N LEU A 56 -3.57 1.90 -3.52
CA LEU A 56 -4.09 2.71 -2.42
C LEU A 56 -3.61 2.20 -1.07
N VAL A 57 -3.52 0.90 -0.90
CA VAL A 57 -3.05 0.32 0.34
C VAL A 57 -2.12 -0.83 0.00
N CYS A 58 -0.98 -0.87 0.68
CA CYS A 58 -0.01 -1.92 0.50
C CYS A 58 0.32 -2.51 1.86
N GLN A 59 0.30 -3.82 1.98
CA GLN A 59 0.58 -4.50 3.24
C GLN A 59 1.60 -5.59 3.02
N LYS A 60 2.53 -5.73 3.96
CA LYS A 60 3.39 -6.90 4.01
C LYS A 60 2.81 -7.83 5.06
N VAL A 61 2.49 -9.04 4.66
CA VAL A 61 1.87 -10.03 5.54
C VAL A 61 2.87 -11.14 5.81
N VAL A 62 3.12 -11.42 7.09
CA VAL A 62 4.07 -12.44 7.51
C VAL A 62 3.36 -13.34 8.49
N TYR A 63 3.19 -14.61 8.14
CA TYR A 63 2.48 -15.59 8.97
C TYR A 63 1.12 -15.06 9.40
N GLY A 64 0.42 -14.45 8.45
CA GLY A 64 -0.93 -13.98 8.70
C GLY A 64 -1.04 -12.64 9.39
N GLU A 65 0.06 -12.03 9.77
CA GLU A 65 0.04 -10.76 10.48
C GLU A 65 0.61 -9.66 9.61
N ILE A 66 0.06 -8.47 9.74
CA ILE A 66 0.53 -7.34 8.96
C ILE A 66 1.77 -6.76 9.62
N GLU A 67 2.90 -6.86 8.91
CA GLU A 67 4.16 -6.34 9.41
C GLU A 67 4.27 -4.85 9.16
N PHE A 68 3.81 -4.38 8.00
CA PHE A 68 3.69 -2.95 7.76
C PHE A 68 2.55 -2.70 6.79
N GLU A 69 2.07 -1.47 6.80
CA GLU A 69 1.00 -1.05 5.92
C GLU A 69 1.30 0.36 5.45
N HIS A 70 1.18 0.59 4.15
CA HIS A 70 1.28 1.90 3.57
C HIS A 70 -0.08 2.27 3.00
N ARG A 71 -0.53 3.50 3.27
CA ARG A 71 -1.74 4.03 2.67
C ARG A 71 -1.34 5.25 1.86
N TYR A 72 -1.79 5.30 0.61
CA TYR A 72 -1.37 6.33 -0.34
C TYR A 72 -2.55 7.16 -0.79
N GLU A 73 -2.34 8.48 -0.86
CA GLU A 73 -3.33 9.41 -1.39
C GLU A 73 -2.69 10.16 -2.54
N TYR A 74 -3.46 10.31 -3.62
CA TYR A 74 -2.96 10.93 -4.84
C TYR A 74 -3.71 12.23 -5.10
N ASP A 75 -3.04 13.19 -5.75
CA ASP A 75 -3.70 14.43 -6.12
C ASP A 75 -4.47 14.22 -7.43
N GLU A 76 -5.08 15.29 -7.92
CA GLU A 76 -5.93 15.17 -9.10
C GLU A 76 -5.16 14.79 -10.35
N LEU A 77 -3.87 15.04 -10.35
CA LEU A 77 -3.04 14.69 -11.51
C LEU A 77 -2.44 13.30 -11.41
N GLY A 78 -2.73 12.60 -10.34
CA GLY A 78 -2.22 11.26 -10.17
C GLY A 78 -0.88 11.16 -9.48
N SER A 79 -0.40 12.27 -8.93
CA SER A 79 0.87 12.26 -8.19
C SER A 79 0.62 11.94 -6.73
N LEU A 80 1.53 11.20 -6.13
CA LEU A 80 1.42 10.87 -4.72
C LEU A 80 1.57 12.14 -3.90
N GLN A 81 0.57 12.44 -3.05
CA GLN A 81 0.64 13.63 -2.21
C GLN A 81 0.78 13.29 -0.73
N ARG A 82 0.42 12.09 -0.32
CA ARG A 82 0.51 11.74 1.10
C ARG A 82 0.64 10.24 1.24
N ALA A 83 1.46 9.82 2.18
CA ALA A 83 1.60 8.40 2.52
C ALA A 83 1.58 8.27 4.03
N VAL A 84 0.83 7.30 4.53
CA VAL A 84 0.82 6.96 5.95
C VAL A 84 1.42 5.59 6.08
N ILE A 85 2.54 5.51 6.79
CA ILE A 85 3.28 4.26 6.94
C ILE A 85 3.16 3.81 8.38
N THR A 86 2.60 2.62 8.56
CA THR A 86 2.42 2.04 9.89
C THR A 86 3.20 0.74 9.94
N GLU A 87 4.12 0.65 10.89
CA GLU A 87 4.87 -0.58 11.10
C GLU A 87 4.45 -1.18 12.42
N ALA A 88 4.60 -2.50 12.53
CA ALA A 88 4.18 -3.21 13.72
C ALA A 88 4.85 -2.60 14.94
N ASN A 89 4.05 -2.33 15.96
CA ASN A 89 4.52 -1.80 17.25
C ASN A 89 5.12 -0.41 17.16
N GLU A 90 4.79 0.35 16.12
CA GLU A 90 5.27 1.71 15.98
C GLU A 90 4.11 2.62 15.63
N GLU A 91 4.28 3.89 15.91
CA GLU A 91 3.27 4.87 15.58
C GLU A 91 3.30 5.19 14.10
N PRO A 92 2.16 5.53 13.53
CA PRO A 92 2.12 5.87 12.11
C PRO A 92 3.01 7.06 11.78
N LYS A 93 3.65 6.99 10.63
CA LYS A 93 4.49 8.05 10.12
C LYS A 93 3.81 8.63 8.89
N ILE A 94 3.65 9.94 8.85
CA ILE A 94 2.97 10.60 7.75
C ILE A 94 3.99 11.34 6.91
N LEU A 95 3.98 11.07 5.61
CA LEU A 95 4.86 11.72 4.66
C LEU A 95 4.02 12.49 3.67
N ARG A 96 4.45 13.70 3.33
CA ARG A 96 3.77 14.53 2.36
C ARG A 96 4.70 14.87 1.23
N PHE A 97 4.13 15.06 0.05
CA PHE A 97 4.93 15.28 -1.16
C PHE A 97 4.36 16.45 -1.94
N ASP A 98 5.24 17.24 -2.58
CA ASP A 98 4.78 18.32 -3.42
C ASP A 98 4.36 17.76 -4.79
N PRO A 99 3.78 18.59 -5.66
CA PRO A 99 3.30 18.08 -6.95
C PRO A 99 4.40 17.49 -7.82
N LYS A 100 5.65 17.79 -7.53
CA LYS A 100 6.76 17.23 -8.29
C LYS A 100 7.28 15.95 -7.67
N GLY A 101 6.67 15.50 -6.57
CA GLY A 101 7.04 14.25 -5.94
C GLY A 101 8.13 14.37 -4.91
N LYS A 102 8.50 15.57 -4.52
CA LYS A 102 9.53 15.76 -3.51
C LYS A 102 8.93 15.76 -2.12
N PRO A 103 9.61 15.13 -1.15
CA PRO A 103 9.11 15.16 0.21
C PRO A 103 9.04 16.58 0.73
N MET A 104 7.97 16.88 1.47
CA MET A 104 7.80 18.18 2.08
C MET A 104 8.03 18.05 3.58
N ALA A 105 8.65 19.08 4.13
CA ALA A 105 8.85 19.12 5.57
C ALA A 105 7.51 19.33 6.26
N GLU A 106 7.39 18.77 7.43
CA GLU A 106 6.21 18.95 8.26
C GLU A 106 6.18 20.35 8.82
#